data_2850abcdfa0c7f818ba4e5a139feedf6
#
_entry.id   2850abcdfa0c7f818ba4e5a139feedf6
#
_cell.length_a   1.000
_cell.length_b   1.000
_cell.length_c   1.000
_cell.angle_alpha   90.00
_cell.angle_beta   90.00
_cell.angle_gamma   90.00
#
_symmetry.space_group_name_H-M   'P 1'
#
loop_
_entity.id
_entity.type
_entity.pdbx_description
1 polymer ?
#
loop_
_entity_poly.entity_id
_entity_poly.type
_entity_poly.pdbx_seq_one_letter_code
_entity_poly.pdbx_strand_id
1 'polypeptide(L)'
;MKENKNHWYDGWFYDKFIAPNQDRLFGKIRNLIEPNSKIIDVGCGTGRFPLFIANNCKSVKGIDLSGRNIARANFNLSQNPRDNISFEHKRLEDIIKENKEHFDYAVSTYVIHEIEEAERIILLKEMATIADKIILGDYLFPVKRGFWYVLNEVVEFAAGRNHYRNYKNFMANGGIHKLAIETGLKIITEIKNKPLTSHIIVLSK
;
A
#
# COMPACT_ATOMS: atom_id res chain seq x y z
N MET A 1 19.58 -6.18 -8.54
CA MET A 1 18.70 -5.09 -9.08
C MET A 1 18.18 -5.55 -10.43
N LYS A 2 16.95 -6.04 -10.52
CA LYS A 2 16.30 -6.36 -11.81
C LYS A 2 15.38 -5.21 -12.19
N GLU A 3 15.65 -4.70 -13.39
CA GLU A 3 15.03 -3.56 -14.01
C GLU A 3 13.50 -3.63 -14.09
N ASN A 4 12.95 -2.47 -13.93
CA ASN A 4 11.59 -2.02 -14.11
C ASN A 4 10.95 -2.55 -15.41
N LYS A 5 10.04 -3.49 -15.30
CA LYS A 5 9.22 -3.93 -16.43
C LYS A 5 8.09 -2.91 -16.62
N ASN A 6 7.96 -2.39 -17.85
CA ASN A 6 6.76 -1.65 -18.27
C ASN A 6 5.55 -2.58 -18.07
N HIS A 7 4.68 -2.23 -17.13
CA HIS A 7 3.45 -2.95 -16.96
C HIS A 7 2.45 -2.46 -18.00
N TRP A 8 1.89 -3.38 -18.80
CA TRP A 8 0.94 -3.12 -19.89
C TRP A 8 -0.40 -2.53 -19.42
N TYR A 9 -0.69 -2.62 -18.11
CA TYR A 9 -1.89 -2.06 -17.48
C TYR A 9 -1.74 -0.58 -17.08
N ASP A 10 -0.60 0.05 -17.40
CA ASP A 10 -0.42 1.49 -17.25
C ASP A 10 -1.22 2.22 -18.32
N GLY A 11 -2.49 2.53 -18.07
CA GLY A 11 -3.33 3.25 -19.00
C GLY A 11 -4.82 3.09 -18.76
N TRP A 12 -5.63 3.16 -19.85
CA TRP A 12 -7.09 3.18 -19.83
C TRP A 12 -7.75 2.05 -19.01
N PHE A 13 -7.17 0.83 -19.02
CA PHE A 13 -7.71 -0.30 -18.25
C PHE A 13 -7.53 -0.07 -16.75
N TYR A 14 -6.37 0.41 -16.33
CA TYR A 14 -6.10 0.79 -14.96
C TYR A 14 -7.08 1.87 -14.49
N ASP A 15 -7.23 2.95 -15.25
CA ASP A 15 -8.10 4.08 -14.89
C ASP A 15 -9.58 3.68 -14.80
N LYS A 16 -10.05 2.76 -15.64
CA LYS A 16 -11.46 2.39 -15.71
C LYS A 16 -11.85 1.30 -14.70
N PHE A 17 -10.97 0.34 -14.42
CA PHE A 17 -11.30 -0.85 -13.63
C PHE A 17 -10.59 -0.95 -12.29
N ILE A 18 -9.36 -0.47 -12.20
CA ILE A 18 -8.55 -0.58 -10.99
C ILE A 18 -8.69 0.69 -10.12
N ALA A 19 -8.54 1.84 -10.73
CA ALA A 19 -8.58 3.13 -10.06
C ALA A 19 -9.85 3.38 -9.23
N PRO A 20 -11.09 3.11 -9.71
CA PRO A 20 -12.31 3.34 -8.92
C PRO A 20 -12.41 2.46 -7.67
N ASN A 21 -11.85 1.24 -7.71
CA ASN A 21 -11.79 0.36 -6.55
C ASN A 21 -10.77 0.86 -5.52
N GLN A 22 -9.65 1.39 -5.99
CA GLN A 22 -8.66 2.04 -5.12
C GLN A 22 -9.22 3.30 -4.46
N ASP A 23 -9.96 4.15 -5.17
CA ASP A 23 -10.56 5.37 -4.60
C ASP A 23 -11.53 5.07 -3.46
N ARG A 24 -12.31 3.99 -3.59
CA ARG A 24 -13.19 3.53 -2.50
C ARG A 24 -12.39 3.09 -1.27
N LEU A 25 -11.28 2.38 -1.50
CA LEU A 25 -10.38 1.96 -0.43
C LEU A 25 -9.74 3.18 0.22
N PHE A 26 -9.23 4.12 -0.57
CA PHE A 26 -8.64 5.37 -0.08
C PHE A 26 -9.61 6.20 0.75
N GLY A 27 -10.87 6.31 0.30
CA GLY A 27 -11.92 6.99 1.05
C GLY A 27 -12.18 6.38 2.42
N LYS A 28 -12.15 5.05 2.53
CA LYS A 28 -12.28 4.36 3.81
C LYS A 28 -11.05 4.54 4.69
N ILE A 29 -9.84 4.46 4.13
CA ILE A 29 -8.60 4.72 4.86
C ILE A 29 -8.59 6.14 5.41
N ARG A 30 -8.99 7.13 4.61
CA ARG A 30 -9.10 8.52 5.06
C ARG A 30 -9.98 8.68 6.30
N ASN A 31 -11.08 7.93 6.39
CA ASN A 31 -11.99 7.98 7.52
C ASN A 31 -11.45 7.29 8.79
N LEU A 32 -10.37 6.52 8.67
CA LEU A 32 -9.66 5.87 9.80
C LEU A 32 -8.51 6.72 10.32
N ILE A 33 -8.06 7.69 9.55
CA ILE A 33 -6.93 8.57 9.88
C ILE A 33 -7.47 9.82 10.56
N GLU A 34 -6.93 10.11 11.72
CA GLU A 34 -7.25 11.32 12.47
C GLU A 34 -6.79 12.57 11.71
N PRO A 35 -7.59 13.65 11.68
CA PRO A 35 -7.17 14.89 11.03
C PRO A 35 -5.85 15.42 11.59
N ASN A 36 -5.08 16.09 10.73
CA ASN A 36 -3.80 16.70 11.09
C ASN A 36 -2.70 15.68 11.51
N SER A 37 -2.82 14.42 11.09
CA SER A 37 -1.82 13.38 11.33
C SER A 37 -0.65 13.46 10.36
N LYS A 38 0.51 12.93 10.79
CA LYS A 38 1.69 12.69 9.95
C LYS A 38 1.62 11.28 9.38
N ILE A 39 1.71 11.13 8.08
CA ILE A 39 1.55 9.87 7.38
C ILE A 39 2.82 9.52 6.61
N ILE A 40 3.23 8.25 6.66
CA ILE A 40 4.15 7.66 5.69
C ILE A 40 3.41 6.63 4.83
N ASP A 41 3.45 6.78 3.50
CA ASP A 41 2.89 5.83 2.53
C ASP A 41 4.02 4.99 1.94
N VAL A 42 4.04 3.71 2.28
CA VAL A 42 5.09 2.76 1.92
C VAL A 42 4.68 1.99 0.67
N GLY A 43 5.43 2.17 -0.42
CA GLY A 43 5.06 1.71 -1.76
C GLY A 43 4.03 2.67 -2.39
N CYS A 44 4.29 3.96 -2.33
CA CYS A 44 3.33 5.00 -2.75
C CYS A 44 3.06 5.04 -4.26
N GLY A 45 3.80 4.28 -5.06
CA GLY A 45 3.65 4.24 -6.51
C GLY A 45 3.76 5.64 -7.12
N THR A 46 2.77 6.01 -7.91
CA THR A 46 2.70 7.31 -8.59
C THR A 46 2.13 8.44 -7.72
N GLY A 47 2.07 8.24 -6.39
CA GLY A 47 1.65 9.22 -5.42
C GLY A 47 0.14 9.45 -5.31
N ARG A 48 -0.67 8.51 -5.82
CA ARG A 48 -2.13 8.68 -5.91
C ARG A 48 -2.80 8.77 -4.54
N PHE A 49 -2.43 7.89 -3.60
CA PHE A 49 -2.97 7.93 -2.23
C PHE A 49 -2.49 9.18 -1.45
N PRO A 50 -1.19 9.54 -1.43
CA PRO A 50 -0.73 10.79 -0.84
C PRO A 50 -1.48 12.02 -1.32
N LEU A 51 -1.66 12.18 -2.63
CA LEU A 51 -2.40 13.30 -3.21
C LEU A 51 -3.89 13.31 -2.80
N PHE A 52 -4.51 12.13 -2.66
CA PHE A 52 -5.89 12.01 -2.25
C PHE A 52 -6.14 12.43 -0.80
N ILE A 53 -5.19 12.11 0.12
CA ILE A 53 -5.39 12.28 1.57
C ILE A 53 -4.84 13.60 2.11
N ALA A 54 -3.96 14.28 1.40
CA ALA A 54 -3.16 15.40 1.88
C ALA A 54 -3.95 16.50 2.58
N ASN A 55 -5.16 16.82 2.11
CA ASN A 55 -5.99 17.88 2.70
C ASN A 55 -6.41 17.60 4.16
N ASN A 56 -6.34 16.35 4.60
CA ASN A 56 -6.70 15.93 5.96
C ASN A 56 -5.50 15.78 6.88
N CYS A 57 -4.28 15.84 6.34
CA CYS A 57 -3.06 15.46 7.02
C CYS A 57 -2.16 16.67 7.30
N LYS A 58 -1.40 16.61 8.37
CA LYS A 58 -0.32 17.55 8.66
C LYS A 58 0.80 17.42 7.63
N SER A 59 1.20 16.18 7.34
CA SER A 59 2.18 15.88 6.29
C SER A 59 1.99 14.46 5.78
N VAL A 60 2.32 14.24 4.51
CA VAL A 60 2.32 12.91 3.89
C VAL A 60 3.66 12.71 3.18
N LYS A 61 4.41 11.71 3.61
CA LYS A 61 5.64 11.27 2.96
C LYS A 61 5.36 9.99 2.19
N GLY A 62 5.54 9.98 0.88
CA GLY A 62 5.47 8.77 0.06
C GLY A 62 6.87 8.24 -0.23
N ILE A 63 7.09 6.95 -0.05
CA ILE A 63 8.32 6.25 -0.44
C ILE A 63 8.02 5.10 -1.37
N ASP A 64 8.89 4.87 -2.35
CA ASP A 64 8.78 3.76 -3.30
C ASP A 64 10.18 3.32 -3.75
N LEU A 65 10.33 2.02 -4.06
CA LEU A 65 11.58 1.43 -4.56
C LEU A 65 11.80 1.68 -6.05
N SER A 66 10.79 2.19 -6.76
CA SER A 66 10.87 2.53 -8.17
C SER A 66 11.12 4.03 -8.35
N GLY A 67 12.33 4.38 -8.78
CA GLY A 67 12.66 5.77 -9.13
C GLY A 67 11.74 6.35 -10.22
N ARG A 68 11.21 5.50 -11.12
CA ARG A 68 10.23 5.89 -12.14
C ARG A 68 8.89 6.27 -11.51
N ASN A 69 8.42 5.49 -10.53
CA ASN A 69 7.19 5.80 -9.79
C ASN A 69 7.36 7.15 -9.06
N ILE A 70 8.48 7.35 -8.38
CA ILE A 70 8.76 8.60 -7.68
C ILE A 70 8.85 9.80 -8.64
N ALA A 71 9.50 9.64 -9.79
CA ALA A 71 9.52 10.70 -10.81
C ALA A 71 8.09 11.05 -11.27
N ARG A 72 7.23 10.04 -11.45
CA ARG A 72 5.83 10.26 -11.82
C ARG A 72 5.03 10.88 -10.68
N ALA A 73 5.25 10.46 -9.43
CA ALA A 73 4.61 11.05 -8.25
C ALA A 73 4.96 12.54 -8.10
N ASN A 74 6.21 12.91 -8.28
CA ASN A 74 6.65 14.32 -8.28
C ASN A 74 6.04 15.12 -9.45
N PHE A 75 5.95 14.51 -10.63
CA PHE A 75 5.24 15.14 -11.75
C PHE A 75 3.77 15.37 -11.41
N ASN A 76 3.06 14.40 -10.86
CA ASN A 76 1.66 14.54 -10.46
C ASN A 76 1.49 15.63 -9.38
N LEU A 77 2.41 15.70 -8.41
CA LEU A 77 2.43 16.74 -7.39
C LEU A 77 2.64 18.13 -8.01
N SER A 78 3.51 18.26 -9.02
CA SER A 78 3.74 19.55 -9.70
C SER A 78 2.50 20.08 -10.45
N GLN A 79 1.60 19.18 -10.88
CA GLN A 79 0.32 19.56 -11.51
C GLN A 79 -0.73 20.02 -10.49
N ASN A 80 -0.61 19.62 -9.25
CA ASN A 80 -1.48 19.99 -8.12
C ASN A 80 -0.62 20.22 -6.87
N PRO A 81 0.11 21.32 -6.77
CA PRO A 81 1.08 21.55 -5.70
C PRO A 81 0.44 21.47 -4.29
N ARG A 82 1.15 20.82 -3.38
CA ARG A 82 0.82 20.68 -1.96
C ARG A 82 2.13 20.79 -1.16
N ASP A 83 2.19 21.71 -0.23
CA ASP A 83 3.40 21.93 0.57
C ASP A 83 3.62 20.86 1.64
N ASN A 84 2.58 20.08 1.94
CA ASN A 84 2.60 19.04 2.95
C ASN A 84 2.83 17.63 2.38
N ILE A 85 3.22 17.48 1.11
CA ILE A 85 3.56 16.18 0.50
C ILE A 85 5.03 16.17 0.07
N SER A 86 5.69 15.04 0.30
CA SER A 86 6.99 14.74 -0.26
C SER A 86 7.07 13.31 -0.79
N PHE A 87 7.88 13.09 -1.82
CA PHE A 87 8.13 11.77 -2.39
C PHE A 87 9.63 11.47 -2.43
N GLU A 88 10.04 10.29 -1.95
CA GLU A 88 11.43 9.88 -1.88
C GLU A 88 11.64 8.47 -2.46
N HIS A 89 12.66 8.30 -3.30
CA HIS A 89 13.11 6.99 -3.78
C HIS A 89 13.98 6.36 -2.71
N LYS A 90 13.35 5.70 -1.73
CA LYS A 90 14.02 5.12 -0.56
C LYS A 90 13.34 3.84 -0.11
N ARG A 91 14.10 3.01 0.61
CA ARG A 91 13.59 1.92 1.45
C ARG A 91 13.10 2.50 2.78
N LEU A 92 12.17 1.80 3.42
CA LEU A 92 11.72 2.20 4.77
C LEU A 92 12.86 2.10 5.79
N GLU A 93 13.73 1.09 5.66
CA GLU A 93 14.96 0.93 6.43
C GLU A 93 15.84 2.18 6.42
N ASP A 94 15.96 2.87 5.27
CA ASP A 94 16.77 4.08 5.14
C ASP A 94 16.15 5.25 5.92
N ILE A 95 14.81 5.39 5.89
CA ILE A 95 14.10 6.40 6.68
C ILE A 95 14.30 6.15 8.18
N ILE A 96 14.23 4.88 8.61
CA ILE A 96 14.45 4.50 10.02
C ILE A 96 15.89 4.84 10.45
N LYS A 97 16.90 4.54 9.64
CA LYS A 97 18.32 4.85 9.92
C LYS A 97 18.58 6.35 10.04
N GLU A 98 17.88 7.16 9.29
CA GLU A 98 17.98 8.62 9.40
C GLU A 98 17.42 9.15 10.72
N ASN A 99 16.59 8.37 11.42
CA ASN A 99 16.02 8.61 12.78
C ASN A 99 15.50 10.04 13.01
N LYS A 100 14.89 10.64 11.99
CA LYS A 100 14.49 12.04 12.02
C LYS A 100 13.01 12.27 12.22
N GLU A 101 12.18 11.25 11.95
CA GLU A 101 10.74 11.41 11.91
C GLU A 101 10.03 10.21 12.53
N HIS A 102 8.94 10.50 13.24
CA HIS A 102 7.95 9.53 13.68
C HIS A 102 6.60 9.94 13.10
N PHE A 103 5.81 8.93 12.69
CA PHE A 103 4.52 9.12 12.03
C PHE A 103 3.38 8.63 12.91
N ASP A 104 2.21 9.24 12.78
CA ASP A 104 1.01 8.74 13.45
C ASP A 104 0.51 7.45 12.75
N TYR A 105 0.68 7.39 11.41
CA TYR A 105 0.29 6.23 10.62
C TYR A 105 1.34 5.88 9.55
N ALA A 106 1.66 4.59 9.45
CA ALA A 106 2.30 4.01 8.26
C ALA A 106 1.23 3.30 7.44
N VAL A 107 1.08 3.71 6.19
CA VAL A 107 0.08 3.17 5.27
C VAL A 107 0.76 2.39 4.17
N SER A 108 0.16 1.29 3.71
CA SER A 108 0.60 0.58 2.51
C SER A 108 -0.62 -0.01 1.81
N THR A 109 -0.78 0.27 0.51
CA THR A 109 -1.94 -0.16 -0.25
C THR A 109 -1.55 -0.94 -1.50
N TYR A 110 -2.03 -2.19 -1.59
CA TYR A 110 -1.74 -3.11 -2.70
C TYR A 110 -0.25 -3.36 -2.95
N VAL A 111 0.54 -3.50 -1.86
CA VAL A 111 2.00 -3.71 -1.91
C VAL A 111 2.40 -5.03 -1.26
N ILE A 112 1.80 -5.37 -0.11
CA ILE A 112 2.25 -6.50 0.72
C ILE A 112 2.17 -7.84 -0.04
N HIS A 113 1.15 -8.04 -0.87
CA HIS A 113 1.02 -9.26 -1.67
C HIS A 113 2.11 -9.42 -2.74
N GLU A 114 2.72 -8.30 -3.20
CA GLU A 114 3.79 -8.31 -4.21
C GLU A 114 5.16 -8.71 -3.64
N ILE A 115 5.35 -8.51 -2.34
CA ILE A 115 6.63 -8.70 -1.64
C ILE A 115 6.88 -10.18 -1.37
N GLU A 116 8.12 -10.61 -1.37
CA GLU A 116 8.51 -11.97 -0.98
C GLU A 116 8.18 -12.21 0.51
N GLU A 117 7.80 -13.44 0.85
CA GLU A 117 7.26 -13.80 2.17
C GLU A 117 8.15 -13.35 3.33
N ALA A 118 9.46 -13.61 3.25
CA ALA A 118 10.40 -13.23 4.30
C ALA A 118 10.50 -11.71 4.49
N GLU A 119 10.35 -10.94 3.42
CA GLU A 119 10.44 -9.47 3.47
C GLU A 119 9.16 -8.82 4.01
N ARG A 120 7.99 -9.48 3.94
CA ARG A 120 6.72 -8.95 4.48
C ARG A 120 6.80 -8.73 5.99
N ILE A 121 7.34 -9.71 6.72
CA ILE A 121 7.50 -9.63 8.19
C ILE A 121 8.45 -8.50 8.57
N ILE A 122 9.55 -8.38 7.83
CA ILE A 122 10.53 -7.31 8.05
C ILE A 122 9.86 -5.96 7.86
N LEU A 123 9.16 -5.76 6.74
CA LEU A 123 8.48 -4.50 6.42
C LEU A 123 7.44 -4.12 7.48
N LEU A 124 6.61 -5.07 7.95
CA LEU A 124 5.63 -4.77 8.99
C LEU A 124 6.28 -4.37 10.31
N LYS A 125 7.37 -5.02 10.69
CA LYS A 125 8.15 -4.64 11.89
C LYS A 125 8.78 -3.26 11.73
N GLU A 126 9.31 -2.93 10.56
CA GLU A 126 9.84 -1.61 10.24
C GLU A 126 8.73 -0.54 10.31
N MET A 127 7.56 -0.80 9.72
CA MET A 127 6.40 0.10 9.82
C MET A 127 5.99 0.33 11.28
N ALA A 128 5.98 -0.74 12.10
CA ALA A 128 5.70 -0.64 13.52
C ALA A 128 6.77 0.14 14.30
N THR A 129 8.00 0.21 13.82
CA THR A 129 9.07 0.99 14.47
C THR A 129 8.88 2.49 14.26
N ILE A 130 8.42 2.90 13.07
CA ILE A 130 8.38 4.30 12.65
C ILE A 130 7.02 4.97 12.85
N ALA A 131 5.95 4.21 13.15
CA ALA A 131 4.60 4.74 13.31
C ALA A 131 3.85 4.11 14.50
N ASP A 132 2.86 4.85 15.02
CA ASP A 132 1.98 4.39 16.11
C ASP A 132 0.98 3.34 15.63
N LYS A 133 0.40 3.54 14.45
CA LYS A 133 -0.55 2.63 13.81
C LYS A 133 -0.13 2.31 12.39
N ILE A 134 -0.44 1.10 11.94
CA ILE A 134 -0.23 0.66 10.57
C ILE A 134 -1.59 0.46 9.91
N ILE A 135 -1.78 0.94 8.71
CA ILE A 135 -2.97 0.69 7.90
C ILE A 135 -2.56 -0.04 6.62
N LEU A 136 -3.05 -1.26 6.47
CA LEU A 136 -2.84 -2.08 5.28
C LEU A 136 -4.13 -2.19 4.50
N GLY A 137 -4.09 -1.83 3.22
CA GLY A 137 -5.16 -2.08 2.26
C GLY A 137 -4.70 -3.08 1.21
N ASP A 138 -5.18 -4.33 1.28
CA ASP A 138 -4.71 -5.38 0.38
C ASP A 138 -5.79 -6.45 0.12
N TYR A 139 -5.47 -7.51 -0.59
CA TYR A 139 -6.40 -8.59 -0.92
C TYR A 139 -6.97 -9.27 0.32
N LEU A 140 -8.29 -9.48 0.30
CA LEU A 140 -9.02 -10.15 1.38
C LEU A 140 -8.75 -11.66 1.36
N PHE A 141 -8.42 -12.22 2.53
CA PHE A 141 -8.37 -13.67 2.76
C PHE A 141 -9.30 -14.06 3.93
N PRO A 142 -10.06 -15.18 3.84
CA PRO A 142 -10.35 -15.93 2.61
C PRO A 142 -11.26 -15.14 1.66
N VAL A 143 -11.03 -15.27 0.37
CA VAL A 143 -11.84 -14.62 -0.65
C VAL A 143 -12.89 -15.60 -1.21
N LYS A 144 -14.11 -15.14 -1.42
CA LYS A 144 -15.15 -15.92 -2.12
C LYS A 144 -14.82 -16.02 -3.61
N ARG A 145 -14.81 -17.26 -4.13
CA ARG A 145 -14.66 -17.51 -5.57
C ARG A 145 -15.84 -16.88 -6.33
N GLY A 146 -15.57 -16.16 -7.40
CA GLY A 146 -16.56 -15.49 -8.23
C GLY A 146 -15.90 -14.64 -9.31
N PHE A 147 -16.67 -13.89 -10.07
CA PHE A 147 -16.17 -13.07 -11.19
C PHE A 147 -14.99 -12.16 -10.78
N TRP A 148 -15.12 -11.44 -9.68
CA TRP A 148 -14.08 -10.52 -9.20
C TRP A 148 -12.80 -11.23 -8.74
N TYR A 149 -12.92 -12.44 -8.20
CA TYR A 149 -11.76 -13.28 -7.88
C TYR A 149 -10.99 -13.65 -9.15
N VAL A 150 -11.70 -14.10 -10.18
CA VAL A 150 -11.08 -14.47 -11.47
C VAL A 150 -10.43 -13.25 -12.11
N LEU A 151 -11.07 -12.08 -12.05
CA LEU A 151 -10.49 -10.84 -12.59
C LEU A 151 -9.18 -10.48 -11.86
N ASN A 152 -9.14 -10.57 -10.53
CA ASN A 152 -7.90 -10.35 -9.79
C ASN A 152 -6.80 -11.34 -10.19
N GLU A 153 -7.11 -12.64 -10.31
CA GLU A 153 -6.15 -13.65 -10.77
C GLU A 153 -5.55 -13.31 -12.14
N VAL A 154 -6.38 -12.82 -13.08
CA VAL A 154 -5.92 -12.40 -14.39
C VAL A 154 -5.01 -11.19 -14.32
N VAL A 155 -5.38 -10.17 -13.53
CA VAL A 155 -4.58 -8.95 -13.35
C VAL A 155 -3.22 -9.29 -12.74
N GLU A 156 -3.21 -10.07 -11.67
CA GLU A 156 -2.00 -10.48 -10.97
C GLU A 156 -1.08 -11.37 -11.84
N PHE A 157 -1.67 -12.28 -12.63
CA PHE A 157 -0.92 -13.09 -13.59
C PHE A 157 -0.27 -12.23 -14.68
N ALA A 158 -0.99 -11.23 -15.16
CA ALA A 158 -0.50 -10.31 -16.18
C ALA A 158 0.58 -9.34 -15.66
N ALA A 159 0.60 -9.05 -14.35
CA ALA A 159 1.64 -8.26 -13.70
C ALA A 159 3.02 -8.95 -13.74
N GLY A 160 3.05 -10.26 -13.97
CA GLY A 160 4.27 -11.03 -14.21
C GLY A 160 4.45 -12.21 -13.26
N ARG A 161 5.29 -13.16 -13.69
CA ARG A 161 5.44 -14.47 -13.04
C ARG A 161 5.83 -14.39 -11.56
N ASN A 162 6.76 -13.52 -11.20
CA ASN A 162 7.23 -13.36 -9.82
C ASN A 162 6.14 -12.70 -8.97
N HIS A 163 5.47 -11.69 -9.50
CA HIS A 163 4.35 -10.99 -8.88
C HIS A 163 3.22 -11.98 -8.57
N TYR A 164 2.75 -12.71 -9.55
CA TYR A 164 1.70 -13.73 -9.39
C TYR A 164 2.08 -14.80 -8.35
N ARG A 165 3.33 -15.27 -8.35
CA ARG A 165 3.82 -16.23 -7.35
C ARG A 165 3.73 -15.66 -5.94
N ASN A 166 4.14 -14.42 -5.73
CA ASN A 166 4.08 -13.74 -4.43
C ASN A 166 2.64 -13.51 -3.97
N TYR A 167 1.76 -13.09 -4.88
CA TYR A 167 0.32 -12.99 -4.64
C TYR A 167 -0.28 -14.34 -4.21
N LYS A 168 -0.01 -15.43 -4.96
CA LYS A 168 -0.51 -16.77 -4.62
C LYS A 168 0.02 -17.25 -3.27
N ASN A 169 1.28 -17.01 -2.97
CA ASN A 169 1.88 -17.32 -1.67
C ASN A 169 1.21 -16.51 -0.55
N PHE A 170 1.00 -15.21 -0.73
CA PHE A 170 0.29 -14.35 0.22
C PHE A 170 -1.13 -14.86 0.51
N MET A 171 -1.88 -15.21 -0.53
CA MET A 171 -3.24 -15.75 -0.39
C MET A 171 -3.25 -17.14 0.25
N ALA A 172 -2.31 -18.02 -0.07
CA ALA A 172 -2.23 -19.38 0.51
C ALA A 172 -1.86 -19.34 1.99
N ASN A 173 -1.06 -18.36 2.42
CA ASN A 173 -0.56 -18.22 3.78
C ASN A 173 -1.46 -17.37 4.70
N GLY A 174 -2.70 -17.08 4.33
CA GLY A 174 -3.65 -16.43 5.23
C GLY A 174 -3.63 -14.88 5.21
N GLY A 175 -2.93 -14.28 4.24
CA GLY A 175 -2.94 -12.83 4.02
C GLY A 175 -2.44 -12.01 5.21
N ILE A 176 -3.02 -10.83 5.42
CA ILE A 176 -2.62 -9.91 6.49
C ILE A 176 -2.84 -10.50 7.89
N HIS A 177 -3.86 -11.35 8.10
CA HIS A 177 -4.12 -11.93 9.41
C HIS A 177 -2.94 -12.80 9.90
N LYS A 178 -2.38 -13.63 9.03
CA LYS A 178 -1.20 -14.45 9.35
C LYS A 178 0.01 -13.57 9.67
N LEU A 179 0.23 -12.53 8.88
CA LEU A 179 1.32 -11.58 9.10
C LEU A 179 1.19 -10.84 10.43
N ALA A 180 -0.02 -10.45 10.83
CA ALA A 180 -0.28 -9.83 12.14
C ALA A 180 0.13 -10.77 13.29
N ILE A 181 -0.22 -12.06 13.20
CA ILE A 181 0.17 -13.08 14.20
C ILE A 181 1.70 -13.23 14.25
N GLU A 182 2.35 -13.37 13.11
CA GLU A 182 3.81 -13.59 13.02
C GLU A 182 4.64 -12.39 13.47
N THR A 183 4.09 -11.19 13.35
CA THR A 183 4.75 -9.95 13.80
C THR A 183 4.40 -9.57 15.24
N GLY A 184 3.41 -10.23 15.85
CA GLY A 184 2.90 -9.90 17.18
C GLY A 184 2.05 -8.61 17.22
N LEU A 185 1.64 -8.12 16.04
CA LEU A 185 0.80 -6.93 15.94
C LEU A 185 -0.67 -7.26 16.20
N LYS A 186 -1.37 -6.37 16.89
CA LYS A 186 -2.79 -6.51 17.21
C LYS A 186 -3.63 -5.91 16.09
N ILE A 187 -4.65 -6.63 15.64
CA ILE A 187 -5.67 -6.09 14.72
C ILE A 187 -6.66 -5.26 15.54
N ILE A 188 -6.69 -3.96 15.28
CA ILE A 188 -7.61 -3.02 15.93
C ILE A 188 -8.93 -2.93 15.18
N THR A 189 -8.86 -2.91 13.85
CA THR A 189 -10.04 -2.75 12.99
C THR A 189 -9.83 -3.48 11.69
N GLU A 190 -10.89 -4.10 11.18
CA GLU A 190 -10.94 -4.65 9.83
C GLU A 190 -12.19 -4.15 9.10
N ILE A 191 -12.00 -3.60 7.90
CA ILE A 191 -13.07 -3.12 7.03
C ILE A 191 -12.97 -3.79 5.66
N LYS A 192 -13.95 -4.63 5.31
CA LYS A 192 -14.02 -5.25 3.99
C LYS A 192 -14.46 -4.24 2.92
N ASN A 193 -13.78 -4.23 1.79
CA ASN A 193 -14.14 -3.39 0.66
C ASN A 193 -15.15 -4.09 -0.27
N LYS A 194 -15.89 -3.32 -1.05
CA LYS A 194 -16.79 -3.87 -2.10
C LYS A 194 -16.19 -3.57 -3.48
N PRO A 195 -16.09 -4.55 -4.38
CA PRO A 195 -16.43 -5.98 -4.20
C PRO A 195 -15.56 -6.62 -3.11
N LEU A 196 -16.01 -7.74 -2.51
CA LEU A 196 -15.34 -8.41 -1.38
C LEU A 196 -14.06 -9.14 -1.82
N THR A 197 -13.13 -8.40 -2.39
CA THR A 197 -11.82 -8.90 -2.86
C THR A 197 -10.64 -8.25 -2.14
N SER A 198 -10.90 -7.14 -1.45
CA SER A 198 -9.89 -6.44 -0.64
C SER A 198 -10.46 -6.04 0.71
N HIS A 199 -9.58 -5.75 1.65
CA HIS A 199 -9.91 -5.25 2.97
C HIS A 199 -8.88 -4.21 3.44
N ILE A 200 -9.25 -3.49 4.48
CA ILE A 200 -8.37 -2.59 5.20
C ILE A 200 -8.22 -3.14 6.60
N ILE A 201 -7.01 -3.28 7.07
CA ILE A 201 -6.69 -3.69 8.44
C ILE A 201 -5.86 -2.60 9.10
N VAL A 202 -6.27 -2.19 10.31
CA VAL A 202 -5.48 -1.31 11.18
C VAL A 202 -4.79 -2.19 12.22
N LEU A 203 -3.47 -2.05 12.31
CA LEU A 203 -2.62 -2.77 13.25
C LEU A 203 -1.97 -1.80 14.25
N SER A 204 -1.69 -2.29 15.45
CA SER A 204 -0.86 -1.62 16.46
C SER A 204 0.05 -2.63 17.17
N LYS A 205 1.01 -2.13 17.92
CA LYS A 205 1.82 -2.93 18.87
C LYS A 205 0.99 -3.48 19.99
#